data_0722593df6fdd86a6ceae1bdbafdd18a
#
_entry.id   0722593df6fdd86a6ceae1bdbafdd18a
#
_cell.length_a   1.000
_cell.length_b   1.000
_cell.length_c   1.000
_cell.angle_alpha   90.00
_cell.angle_beta   90.00
_cell.angle_gamma   90.00
#
_symmetry.space_group_name_H-M   'P 1'
#
loop_
_entity.id
_entity.type
_entity.pdbx_description
1 polymer ?
#
loop_
_entity_poly.entity_id
_entity_poly.type
_entity_poly.pdbx_seq_one_letter_code
_entity_poly.pdbx_strand_id
1 'polypeptide(L)' 'MGQYINDISNKFTAGVGRLDGEVTEALEKLASEPSNPKYLAEYQAKLAEYTTYRNAQTSVVKAYKDLDSTIIQNFR' A
#
# COMPACT_ATOMS: atom_id res chain seq x y z
N MET A 1 14.62 -17.33 1.11
CA MET A 1 14.36 -15.97 1.66
C MET A 1 14.03 -14.95 0.57
N GLY A 2 14.86 -14.83 -0.49
CA GLY A 2 14.57 -13.89 -1.56
C GLY A 2 13.23 -14.11 -2.24
N GLN A 3 12.86 -15.36 -2.50
CA GLN A 3 11.59 -15.70 -3.12
C GLN A 3 10.42 -15.33 -2.22
N TYR A 4 10.56 -15.57 -0.91
CA TYR A 4 9.52 -15.22 0.05
C TYR A 4 9.27 -13.72 0.10
N ILE A 5 10.34 -12.92 0.09
CA ILE A 5 10.24 -11.46 0.06
C ILE A 5 9.58 -11.01 -1.24
N ASN A 6 9.93 -11.63 -2.36
CA ASN A 6 9.32 -11.30 -3.65
C ASN A 6 7.83 -11.61 -3.68
N ASP A 7 7.41 -12.72 -3.09
CA ASP A 7 5.99 -13.08 -3.02
C ASP A 7 5.21 -12.08 -2.20
N ILE A 8 5.75 -11.66 -1.05
CA ILE A 8 5.11 -10.64 -0.21
C ILE A 8 5.04 -9.31 -0.96
N SER A 9 6.14 -8.89 -1.58
CA SER A 9 6.18 -7.66 -2.35
C SER A 9 5.16 -7.66 -3.48
N ASN A 10 5.03 -8.79 -4.20
CA ASN A 10 4.07 -8.91 -5.28
C ASN A 10 2.63 -8.82 -4.80
N LYS A 11 2.32 -9.40 -3.64
CA LYS A 11 0.99 -9.30 -3.05
C LYS A 11 0.66 -7.86 -2.67
N PHE A 12 1.61 -7.14 -2.08
CA PHE A 12 1.41 -5.74 -1.76
C PHE A 12 1.27 -4.89 -3.02
N THR A 13 2.04 -5.16 -4.06
CA THR A 13 1.95 -4.43 -5.32
C THR A 13 0.57 -4.61 -5.95
N ALA A 14 0.02 -5.82 -5.94
CA ALA A 14 -1.32 -6.07 -6.44
C ALA A 14 -2.38 -5.32 -5.64
N GLY A 15 -2.25 -5.30 -4.30
CA GLY A 15 -3.16 -4.56 -3.43
C GLY A 15 -3.08 -3.06 -3.63
N VAL A 16 -1.86 -2.52 -3.82
CA VAL A 16 -1.66 -1.09 -4.10
C VAL A 16 -2.32 -0.72 -5.42
N GLY A 17 -2.17 -1.54 -6.46
CA GLY A 17 -2.78 -1.29 -7.75
C GLY A 17 -4.31 -1.25 -7.67
N ARG A 18 -4.91 -2.18 -6.90
CA ARG A 18 -6.36 -2.20 -6.68
C ARG A 18 -6.82 -0.94 -5.94
N LEU A 19 -6.12 -0.57 -4.87
CA LEU A 19 -6.47 0.62 -4.08
C LEU A 19 -6.26 1.90 -4.87
N ASP A 20 -5.22 1.96 -5.71
CA ASP A 20 -4.98 3.10 -6.59
C ASP A 20 -6.18 3.31 -7.52
N GLY A 21 -6.71 2.24 -8.11
CA GLY A 21 -7.90 2.30 -8.93
C GLY A 21 -9.12 2.80 -8.16
N GLU A 22 -9.29 2.34 -6.92
CA GLU A 22 -10.40 2.79 -6.06
C GLU A 22 -10.28 4.28 -5.70
N VAL A 23 -9.08 4.75 -5.41
CA VAL A 23 -8.83 6.17 -5.14
C VAL A 23 -9.15 7.01 -6.37
N THR A 24 -8.68 6.59 -7.53
CA THR A 24 -8.93 7.28 -8.79
C THR A 24 -10.43 7.38 -9.08
N GLU A 25 -11.16 6.29 -8.89
CA GLU A 25 -12.62 6.27 -9.10
C GLU A 25 -13.32 7.22 -8.14
N ALA A 26 -12.91 7.20 -6.86
CA ALA A 26 -13.49 8.11 -5.86
C ALA A 26 -13.20 9.57 -6.19
N LEU A 27 -12.00 9.86 -6.70
CA LEU A 27 -11.63 11.22 -7.12
C LEU A 27 -12.46 11.68 -8.32
N GLU A 28 -12.72 10.80 -9.27
CA GLU A 28 -13.55 11.11 -10.43
C GLU A 28 -14.98 11.46 -10.00
N LYS A 29 -15.55 10.70 -9.06
CA LYS A 29 -16.87 11.01 -8.52
C LYS A 29 -16.90 12.36 -7.82
N LEU A 30 -15.88 12.64 -7.02
CA LEU A 30 -15.74 13.92 -6.33
C LEU A 30 -15.62 15.08 -7.32
N ALA A 31 -14.84 14.90 -8.39
CA ALA A 31 -14.66 15.92 -9.41
C ALA A 31 -15.97 16.23 -10.14
N SER A 32 -16.86 15.23 -10.29
CA SER A 32 -18.15 15.44 -10.93
C SER A 32 -19.14 16.20 -10.04
N GLU A 33 -19.04 16.03 -8.71
CA GLU A 33 -19.87 16.72 -7.73
C GLU A 33 -19.03 17.19 -6.53
N PRO A 34 -18.24 18.28 -6.68
CA PRO A 34 -17.30 18.68 -5.63
C PRO A 34 -17.96 19.09 -4.31
N SER A 35 -19.23 19.45 -4.33
CA SER A 35 -19.97 19.85 -3.13
C SER A 35 -20.60 18.68 -2.39
N ASN A 36 -20.51 17.47 -2.92
CA ASN A 36 -21.15 16.30 -2.32
C ASN A 36 -20.29 15.79 -1.15
N PRO A 37 -20.76 15.92 0.10
CA PRO A 37 -19.96 15.48 1.25
C PRO A 37 -19.75 13.97 1.30
N LYS A 38 -20.66 13.20 0.72
CA LYS A 38 -20.52 11.74 0.65
C LYS A 38 -19.32 11.35 -0.23
N TYR A 39 -19.18 12.02 -1.38
CA TYR A 39 -18.05 11.73 -2.28
C TYR A 39 -16.73 12.18 -1.68
N LEU A 40 -16.73 13.30 -0.97
CA LEU A 40 -15.53 13.76 -0.28
C LEU A 40 -15.10 12.75 0.80
N ALA A 41 -16.04 12.29 1.62
CA ALA A 41 -15.77 11.31 2.67
C ALA A 41 -15.26 10.00 2.08
N GLU A 42 -15.86 9.55 0.98
CA GLU A 42 -15.46 8.32 0.29
C GLU A 42 -14.03 8.44 -0.24
N TYR A 43 -13.70 9.55 -0.88
CA TYR A 43 -12.34 9.80 -1.38
C TYR A 43 -11.33 9.80 -0.24
N GLN A 44 -11.62 10.50 0.85
CA GLN A 44 -10.73 10.57 2.00
C GLN A 44 -10.50 9.19 2.62
N ALA A 45 -11.56 8.38 2.72
CA ALA A 45 -11.45 7.02 3.25
C ALA A 45 -10.57 6.13 2.36
N LYS A 46 -10.77 6.21 1.05
CA LYS A 46 -9.97 5.41 0.09
C LYS A 46 -8.52 5.86 0.08
N LEU A 47 -8.28 7.15 0.14
CA LEU A 47 -6.92 7.68 0.20
C LEU A 47 -6.20 7.23 1.48
N ALA A 48 -6.89 7.22 2.61
CA ALA A 48 -6.33 6.75 3.87
C ALA A 48 -5.98 5.26 3.80
N GLU A 49 -6.84 4.43 3.21
CA GLU A 49 -6.54 3.02 2.99
C GLU A 49 -5.31 2.83 2.11
N TYR A 50 -5.23 3.57 1.03
CA TYR A 50 -4.10 3.51 0.10
C TYR A 50 -2.80 3.88 0.81
N THR A 51 -2.80 4.98 1.55
CA THR A 51 -1.61 5.44 2.26
C THR A 51 -1.17 4.43 3.31
N THR A 52 -2.11 3.90 4.09
CA THR A 52 -1.83 2.88 5.11
C THR A 52 -1.24 1.62 4.47
N TYR A 53 -1.81 1.19 3.36
CA TYR A 53 -1.35 -0.02 2.67
C TYR A 53 0.06 0.17 2.11
N ARG A 54 0.35 1.33 1.53
CA ARG A 54 1.69 1.62 1.01
C ARG A 54 2.73 1.70 2.14
N ASN A 55 2.36 2.30 3.25
CA ASN A 55 3.25 2.36 4.41
C ASN A 55 3.53 0.95 4.96
N ALA A 56 2.52 0.10 5.01
CA ALA A 56 2.68 -1.29 5.44
C ALA A 56 3.61 -2.05 4.48
N GLN A 57 3.45 -1.86 3.18
CA GLN A 57 4.32 -2.48 2.19
C GLN A 57 5.79 -2.11 2.41
N THR A 58 6.05 -0.82 2.55
CA THR A 58 7.41 -0.32 2.77
C THR A 58 7.99 -0.86 4.07
N SER A 59 7.22 -0.83 5.16
CA SER A 59 7.67 -1.28 6.47
C SER A 59 7.96 -2.78 6.48
N VAL A 60 7.09 -3.59 5.87
CA VAL A 60 7.26 -5.05 5.84
C VAL A 60 8.49 -5.44 5.03
N VAL A 61 8.66 -4.86 3.84
CA VAL A 61 9.81 -5.16 2.99
C VAL A 61 11.10 -4.75 3.67
N LYS A 62 11.12 -3.58 4.29
CA LYS A 62 12.30 -3.10 5.03
C LYS A 62 12.63 -4.01 6.21
N ALA A 63 11.60 -4.42 6.95
CA ALA A 63 11.80 -5.31 8.10
C ALA A 63 12.41 -6.64 7.68
N TYR A 64 11.93 -7.22 6.57
CA TYR A 64 12.49 -8.47 6.06
C TYR A 64 13.94 -8.30 5.61
N LYS A 65 14.27 -7.21 4.96
CA LYS A 65 15.64 -6.94 4.53
C LYS A 65 16.56 -6.79 5.73
N ASP A 66 16.13 -6.07 6.75
CA ASP A 66 16.91 -5.86 7.96
C ASP A 66 17.14 -7.18 8.71
N LEU A 67 16.08 -8.00 8.81
CA LEU A 67 16.17 -9.31 9.45
C LEU A 67 17.13 -10.22 8.71
N ASP A 68 17.07 -10.24 7.40
CA ASP A 68 17.92 -11.05 6.55
C ASP A 68 19.40 -10.66 6.74
N SER A 69 19.68 -9.38 6.73
CA SER A 69 21.02 -8.85 6.98
C SER A 69 21.54 -9.25 8.36
N THR A 70 20.70 -9.16 9.38
CA THR A 70 21.05 -9.52 10.75
C THR A 70 21.39 -11.01 10.85
N ILE A 71 20.60 -11.86 10.21
CA ILE A 71 20.85 -13.30 10.19
C ILE A 71 22.19 -13.61 9.53
N ILE A 72 22.47 -12.98 8.39
CA ILE A 72 23.74 -13.18 7.70
C ILE A 72 24.92 -12.76 8.56
N GLN A 73 24.81 -11.63 9.23
CA GLN A 73 25.87 -11.13 10.12
C GLN A 73 26.12 -12.08 11.29
N ASN A 74 25.05 -12.64 11.85
CA ASN A 74 25.17 -13.55 12.98
C ASN A 74 25.80 -14.89 12.62
N PHE A 75 25.70 -15.30 11.38
CA PHE A 75 26.29 -16.55 10.90
C PHE A 75 27.75 -16.41 10.45
N ARG A 76 28.26 -15.23 10.42
CA ARG A 76 29.66 -15.00 10.13
C ARG A 76 30.49 -15.02 11.39
#